data_3bad3ed9460e4045b6cd05c0c9ef8895
#
_entry.id   3bad3ed9460e4045b6cd05c0c9ef8895
#
_cell.length_a   1.000
_cell.length_b   1.000
_cell.length_c   1.000
_cell.angle_alpha   90.00
_cell.angle_beta   90.00
_cell.angle_gamma   90.00
#
_symmetry.space_group_name_H-M   'P 1'
#
loop_
_entity.id
_entity.type
_entity.pdbx_description
1 polymer ?
#
loop_
_entity_poly.entity_id
_entity_poly.type
_entity_poly.pdbx_seq_one_letter_code
_entity_poly.pdbx_strand_id
1 'polypeptide(L)'
;SFALRLEPERIALEHRRRGFACMEAAAAIGVAPRVYLADPMAGVAVMDFVDAKPISTHPGGRLGVARELGALIGRIQTTEPCPMMLGRGEDMIASALQSLAASGLLAPGQLDRHRDELARIRAALPWDPSSLTSSHNDPNPRNLLFDGACLWLVDWELASRNDHLFDLAIATTEI
;
A
#
# COMPACT_ATOMS: atom_id res chain seq x y z
N SER A 1 15.61 18.21 -8.71
CA SER A 1 14.16 18.43 -8.92
C SER A 1 13.39 17.86 -7.74
N PHE A 2 12.22 18.45 -7.43
CA PHE A 2 11.36 18.00 -6.33
C PHE A 2 9.97 17.67 -6.83
N ALA A 3 9.31 16.70 -6.18
CA ALA A 3 7.90 16.42 -6.30
C ALA A 3 7.17 17.01 -5.10
N LEU A 4 6.01 17.62 -5.35
CA LEU A 4 5.11 18.15 -4.33
C LEU A 4 3.87 17.27 -4.29
N ARG A 5 3.58 16.66 -3.14
CA ARG A 5 2.33 15.94 -2.85
C ARG A 5 1.41 16.86 -2.07
N LEU A 6 0.18 16.96 -2.52
CA LEU A 6 -0.88 17.69 -1.84
C LEU A 6 -2.02 16.75 -1.48
N GLU A 7 -2.32 16.62 -0.21
CA GLU A 7 -3.46 15.87 0.29
C GLU A 7 -4.65 16.79 0.52
N PRO A 8 -5.81 16.50 -0.06
CA PRO A 8 -6.98 17.34 0.11
C PRO A 8 -7.48 17.33 1.56
N GLU A 9 -8.05 18.43 2.01
CA GLU A 9 -8.58 18.58 3.38
C GLU A 9 -9.64 17.52 3.77
N ARG A 10 -10.35 16.96 2.79
CA ARG A 10 -11.32 15.87 3.01
C ARG A 10 -10.69 14.59 3.55
N ILE A 11 -9.37 14.40 3.41
CA ILE A 11 -8.66 13.28 4.00
C ILE A 11 -8.45 13.58 5.49
N ALA A 12 -8.98 12.71 6.35
CA ALA A 12 -8.85 12.87 7.79
C ALA A 12 -7.39 13.00 8.22
N LEU A 13 -7.13 13.87 9.18
CA LEU A 13 -5.76 14.18 9.65
C LEU A 13 -4.98 12.93 10.09
N GLU A 14 -5.64 11.99 10.73
CA GLU A 14 -5.01 10.73 11.15
C GLU A 14 -4.52 9.90 9.98
N HIS A 15 -5.25 9.86 8.86
CA HIS A 15 -4.84 9.18 7.63
C HIS A 15 -3.64 9.88 7.00
N ARG A 16 -3.65 11.22 6.95
CA ARG A 16 -2.49 11.99 6.46
C ARG A 16 -1.26 11.77 7.33
N ARG A 17 -1.40 11.81 8.66
CA ARG A 17 -0.31 11.52 9.61
C ARG A 17 0.29 10.15 9.39
N ARG A 18 -0.55 9.13 9.24
CA ARG A 18 -0.10 7.76 8.98
C ARG A 18 0.62 7.65 7.65
N GLY A 19 0.00 8.07 6.54
CA GLY A 19 0.57 7.98 5.20
C GLY A 19 1.93 8.70 5.11
N PHE A 20 2.03 9.90 5.69
CA PHE A 20 3.29 10.64 5.68
C PHE A 20 4.35 9.99 6.57
N ALA A 21 3.99 9.48 7.75
CA ALA A 21 4.93 8.77 8.61
C ALA A 21 5.44 7.47 7.95
N CYS A 22 4.58 6.71 7.27
CA CYS A 22 4.99 5.53 6.51
C CYS A 22 5.90 5.89 5.33
N MET A 23 5.59 6.98 4.62
CA MET A 23 6.40 7.47 3.51
C MET A 23 7.81 7.90 3.98
N GLU A 24 7.93 8.64 5.08
CA GLU A 24 9.22 9.04 5.66
C GLU A 24 10.03 7.82 6.12
N ALA A 25 9.39 6.87 6.79
CA ALA A 25 10.02 5.63 7.23
C ALA A 25 10.52 4.79 6.03
N ALA A 26 9.72 4.66 4.98
CA ALA A 26 10.10 3.97 3.75
C ALA A 26 11.26 4.67 3.02
N ALA A 27 11.26 6.00 2.99
CA ALA A 27 12.38 6.78 2.44
C ALA A 27 13.67 6.56 3.23
N ALA A 28 13.60 6.47 4.56
CA ALA A 28 14.76 6.22 5.42
C ALA A 28 15.44 4.88 5.16
N ILE A 29 14.69 3.87 4.71
CA ILE A 29 15.23 2.54 4.33
C ILE A 29 15.49 2.39 2.82
N GLY A 30 15.37 3.48 2.04
CA GLY A 30 15.64 3.50 0.61
C GLY A 30 14.65 2.69 -0.23
N VAL A 31 13.39 2.63 0.17
CA VAL A 31 12.29 2.01 -0.58
C VAL A 31 11.44 3.06 -1.30
N ALA A 32 11.30 4.24 -0.70
CA ALA A 32 10.63 5.40 -1.28
C ALA A 32 11.64 6.51 -1.61
N PRO A 33 11.30 7.45 -2.52
CA PRO A 33 12.07 8.65 -2.77
C PRO A 33 12.30 9.45 -1.47
N ARG A 34 13.47 10.08 -1.35
CA ARG A 34 13.81 10.86 -0.15
C ARG A 34 12.78 11.95 0.11
N VAL A 35 12.32 12.03 1.34
CA VAL A 35 11.39 13.06 1.82
C VAL A 35 12.17 14.19 2.49
N TYR A 36 11.86 15.43 2.13
CA TYR A 36 12.46 16.65 2.67
C TYR A 36 11.55 17.37 3.65
N LEU A 37 10.25 17.27 3.42
CA LEU A 37 9.21 17.86 4.25
C LEU A 37 7.99 16.96 4.22
N ALA A 38 7.40 16.71 5.38
CA ALA A 38 6.08 16.11 5.50
C ALA A 38 5.30 16.85 6.59
N ASP A 39 4.28 17.61 6.18
CA ASP A 39 3.39 18.35 7.08
C ASP A 39 1.96 17.81 6.94
N PRO A 40 1.54 16.89 7.82
CA PRO A 40 0.20 16.32 7.75
C PRO A 40 -0.90 17.34 8.10
N MET A 41 -0.58 18.41 8.84
CA MET A 41 -1.54 19.46 9.16
C MET A 41 -1.87 20.28 7.91
N ALA A 42 -0.85 20.70 7.18
CA ALA A 42 -1.00 21.39 5.90
C ALA A 42 -1.38 20.43 4.76
N GLY A 43 -1.23 19.12 4.94
CA GLY A 43 -1.45 18.13 3.89
C GLY A 43 -0.41 18.22 2.78
N VAL A 44 0.84 18.56 3.10
CA VAL A 44 1.90 18.82 2.13
C VAL A 44 3.10 17.92 2.39
N ALA A 45 3.63 17.29 1.33
CA ALA A 45 4.93 16.66 1.38
C ALA A 45 5.79 17.06 0.18
N VAL A 46 7.11 17.20 0.42
CA VAL A 46 8.13 17.49 -0.59
C VAL A 46 9.13 16.36 -0.59
N MET A 47 9.36 15.78 -1.75
CA MET A 47 10.25 14.63 -1.92
C MET A 47 11.09 14.75 -3.19
N ASP A 48 12.06 13.85 -3.37
CA ASP A 48 12.78 13.76 -4.63
C ASP A 48 11.83 13.46 -5.78
N PHE A 49 12.03 14.19 -6.88
CA PHE A 49 11.36 13.87 -8.14
C PHE A 49 12.09 12.70 -8.81
N VAL A 50 11.37 11.62 -9.07
CA VAL A 50 11.87 10.48 -9.82
C VAL A 50 11.55 10.71 -11.30
N ASP A 51 12.59 10.84 -12.14
CA ASP A 51 12.45 10.87 -13.60
C ASP A 51 12.14 9.45 -14.11
N ALA A 52 10.87 9.07 -13.96
CA ALA A 52 10.42 7.72 -14.19
C ALA A 52 10.47 7.36 -15.68
N LYS A 53 11.08 6.22 -15.96
CA LYS A 53 11.10 5.54 -17.25
C LYS A 53 10.05 4.44 -17.28
N PRO A 54 9.58 4.03 -18.47
CA PRO A 54 8.65 2.91 -18.57
C PRO A 54 9.24 1.65 -17.89
N ILE A 55 8.48 1.00 -17.03
CA ILE A 55 8.90 -0.24 -16.35
C ILE A 55 9.32 -1.33 -17.35
N SER A 56 8.72 -1.33 -18.53
CA SER A 56 9.08 -2.23 -19.63
C SER A 56 10.53 -2.09 -20.10
N THR A 57 11.21 -0.97 -19.77
CA THR A 57 12.64 -0.75 -20.10
C THR A 57 13.58 -1.30 -19.02
N HIS A 58 13.06 -1.92 -17.96
CA HIS A 58 13.88 -2.54 -16.93
C HIS A 58 14.79 -3.61 -17.53
N PRO A 59 16.13 -3.59 -17.27
CA PRO A 59 17.09 -4.46 -17.95
C PRO A 59 16.85 -5.95 -17.67
N GLY A 60 16.27 -6.30 -16.53
CA GLY A 60 15.88 -7.67 -16.17
C GLY A 60 14.49 -8.10 -16.69
N GLY A 61 13.80 -7.25 -17.48
CA GLY A 61 12.44 -7.49 -17.92
C GLY A 61 11.47 -7.70 -16.75
N ARG A 62 10.34 -8.37 -17.01
CA ARG A 62 9.33 -8.65 -15.97
C ARG A 62 9.88 -9.40 -14.76
N LEU A 63 10.76 -10.37 -14.98
CA LEU A 63 11.38 -11.15 -13.89
C LEU A 63 12.30 -10.26 -13.02
N GLY A 64 13.04 -9.32 -13.64
CA GLY A 64 13.84 -8.35 -12.92
C GLY A 64 13.00 -7.44 -12.05
N VAL A 65 11.91 -6.91 -12.60
CA VAL A 65 10.93 -6.08 -11.86
C VAL A 65 10.34 -6.87 -10.68
N ALA A 66 9.88 -8.09 -10.91
CA ALA A 66 9.30 -8.92 -9.84
C ALA A 66 10.31 -9.22 -8.73
N ARG A 67 11.57 -9.50 -9.08
CA ARG A 67 12.65 -9.75 -8.10
C ARG A 67 12.95 -8.50 -7.28
N GLU A 68 13.06 -7.35 -7.93
CA GLU A 68 13.37 -6.08 -7.26
C GLU A 68 12.20 -5.64 -6.37
N LEU A 69 10.95 -5.75 -6.84
CA LEU A 69 9.78 -5.48 -6.02
C LEU A 69 9.71 -6.41 -4.79
N GLY A 70 9.98 -7.70 -4.97
CA GLY A 70 10.08 -8.64 -3.85
C GLY A 70 11.13 -8.24 -2.82
N ALA A 71 12.28 -7.71 -3.28
CA ALA A 71 13.31 -7.17 -2.39
C ALA A 71 12.86 -5.90 -1.66
N LEU A 72 12.10 -5.00 -2.32
CA LEU A 72 11.51 -3.82 -1.70
C LEU A 72 10.51 -4.23 -0.61
N ILE A 73 9.59 -5.14 -0.91
CA ILE A 73 8.61 -5.68 0.04
C ILE A 73 9.33 -6.31 1.24
N GLY A 74 10.35 -7.15 1.00
CA GLY A 74 11.14 -7.75 2.07
C GLY A 74 11.80 -6.72 2.99
N ARG A 75 12.33 -5.62 2.44
CA ARG A 75 12.88 -4.52 3.26
C ARG A 75 11.82 -3.83 4.11
N ILE A 76 10.63 -3.59 3.57
CA ILE A 76 9.52 -3.01 4.32
C ILE A 76 9.15 -3.93 5.50
N GLN A 77 9.02 -5.22 5.25
CA GLN A 77 8.61 -6.21 6.26
C GLN A 77 9.61 -6.42 7.38
N THR A 78 10.91 -6.30 7.09
CA THR A 78 11.99 -6.47 8.09
C THR A 78 12.26 -5.22 8.91
N THR A 79 11.71 -4.11 8.52
CA THR A 79 11.78 -2.83 9.24
C THR A 79 10.41 -2.57 9.85
N GLU A 80 10.34 -1.79 10.92
CA GLU A 80 9.07 -1.31 11.46
C GLU A 80 8.77 0.13 11.00
N PRO A 81 8.62 0.37 9.68
CA PRO A 81 8.45 1.73 9.18
C PRO A 81 7.04 2.28 9.40
N CYS A 82 6.03 1.42 9.50
CA CYS A 82 4.64 1.85 9.61
C CYS A 82 4.18 1.87 11.07
N PRO A 83 4.10 3.05 11.70
CA PRO A 83 3.84 3.16 13.14
C PRO A 83 2.41 2.85 13.55
N MET A 84 1.45 2.86 12.62
CA MET A 84 0.03 2.70 12.94
C MET A 84 -0.62 1.56 12.16
N MET A 85 -1.52 0.84 12.84
CA MET A 85 -2.37 -0.17 12.21
C MET A 85 -3.58 0.49 11.57
N LEU A 86 -3.85 0.17 10.30
CA LEU A 86 -5.23 0.14 9.79
C LEU A 86 -5.89 -1.12 10.32
N GLY A 87 -7.20 -1.13 10.39
CA GLY A 87 -7.95 -2.36 10.67
C GLY A 87 -7.55 -3.49 9.71
N ARG A 88 -7.99 -4.70 10.03
CA ARG A 88 -7.76 -5.90 9.21
C ARG A 88 -8.24 -5.65 7.78
N GLY A 89 -7.50 -6.12 6.77
CA GLY A 89 -7.94 -6.04 5.38
C GLY A 89 -9.33 -6.66 5.15
N GLU A 90 -9.63 -7.73 5.88
CA GLU A 90 -10.95 -8.37 5.91
C GLU A 90 -12.06 -7.44 6.43
N ASP A 91 -11.76 -6.55 7.38
CA ASP A 91 -12.73 -5.60 7.90
C ASP A 91 -13.01 -4.49 6.88
N MET A 92 -12.03 -4.10 6.10
CA MET A 92 -12.21 -3.21 4.94
C MET A 92 -13.13 -3.85 3.90
N ILE A 93 -12.91 -5.13 3.57
CA ILE A 93 -13.78 -5.88 2.64
C ILE A 93 -15.19 -6.00 3.22
N ALA A 94 -15.33 -6.35 4.50
CA ALA A 94 -16.64 -6.44 5.16
C ALA A 94 -17.39 -5.11 5.13
N SER A 95 -16.70 -4.01 5.41
CA SER A 95 -17.25 -2.65 5.36
C SER A 95 -17.68 -2.26 3.94
N ALA A 96 -16.87 -2.59 2.93
CA ALA A 96 -17.21 -2.36 1.54
C ALA A 96 -18.46 -3.15 1.11
N LEU A 97 -18.55 -4.44 1.47
CA LEU A 97 -19.72 -5.28 1.22
C LEU A 97 -20.97 -4.74 1.91
N GLN A 98 -20.84 -4.23 3.13
CA GLN A 98 -21.94 -3.60 3.85
C GLN A 98 -22.40 -2.31 3.17
N SER A 99 -21.47 -1.46 2.76
CA SER A 99 -21.77 -0.20 2.06
C SER A 99 -22.43 -0.46 0.71
N LEU A 100 -21.96 -1.45 -0.05
CA LEU A 100 -22.59 -1.86 -1.30
C LEU A 100 -24.01 -2.40 -1.10
N ALA A 101 -24.23 -3.21 -0.06
CA ALA A 101 -25.55 -3.69 0.28
C ALA A 101 -26.53 -2.56 0.65
N ALA A 102 -26.02 -1.55 1.38
CA ALA A 102 -26.83 -0.39 1.79
C ALA A 102 -27.10 0.60 0.66
N SER A 103 -26.33 0.57 -0.42
CA SER A 103 -26.46 1.52 -1.55
C SER A 103 -27.73 1.36 -2.36
N GLY A 104 -28.39 0.20 -2.27
CA GLY A 104 -29.57 -0.13 -3.10
C GLY A 104 -29.25 -0.39 -4.58
N LEU A 105 -27.96 -0.41 -4.97
CA LEU A 105 -27.54 -0.65 -6.35
C LEU A 105 -27.58 -2.13 -6.75
N LEU A 106 -27.61 -3.02 -5.77
CA LEU A 106 -27.55 -4.47 -5.95
C LEU A 106 -28.86 -5.13 -5.48
N ALA A 107 -29.28 -6.16 -6.21
CA ALA A 107 -30.42 -6.97 -5.78
C ALA A 107 -30.09 -7.77 -4.50
N PRO A 108 -31.10 -8.08 -3.66
CA PRO A 108 -30.91 -8.94 -2.51
C PRO A 108 -30.22 -10.28 -2.89
N GLY A 109 -29.24 -10.71 -2.11
CA GLY A 109 -28.54 -11.97 -2.31
C GLY A 109 -27.31 -11.90 -3.24
N GLN A 110 -27.15 -10.84 -4.02
CA GLN A 110 -25.99 -10.73 -4.94
C GLN A 110 -24.62 -10.73 -4.24
N LEU A 111 -24.55 -10.35 -2.98
CA LEU A 111 -23.32 -10.32 -2.19
C LEU A 111 -23.14 -11.55 -1.26
N ASP A 112 -24.09 -12.49 -1.22
CA ASP A 112 -24.05 -13.57 -0.25
C ASP A 112 -22.83 -14.48 -0.45
N ARG A 113 -22.51 -14.84 -1.71
CA ARG A 113 -21.31 -15.61 -2.01
C ARG A 113 -20.01 -14.92 -1.52
N HIS A 114 -19.93 -13.60 -1.63
CA HIS A 114 -18.75 -12.85 -1.19
C HIS A 114 -18.66 -12.83 0.34
N ARG A 115 -19.80 -12.73 1.03
CA ARG A 115 -19.86 -12.81 2.50
C ARG A 115 -19.47 -14.19 3.01
N ASP A 116 -19.98 -15.24 2.36
CA ASP A 116 -19.65 -16.62 2.71
C ASP A 116 -18.16 -16.91 2.50
N GLU A 117 -17.57 -16.40 1.41
CA GLU A 117 -16.15 -16.54 1.14
C GLU A 117 -15.30 -15.79 2.17
N LEU A 118 -15.68 -14.55 2.50
CA LEU A 118 -15.00 -13.78 3.54
C LEU A 118 -15.08 -14.50 4.91
N ALA A 119 -16.21 -15.09 5.24
CA ALA A 119 -16.37 -15.87 6.47
C ALA A 119 -15.45 -17.11 6.47
N ARG A 120 -15.31 -17.80 5.33
CA ARG A 120 -14.39 -18.95 5.18
C ARG A 120 -12.93 -18.52 5.31
N ILE A 121 -12.55 -17.40 4.71
CA ILE A 121 -11.19 -16.85 4.83
C ILE A 121 -10.88 -16.54 6.30
N ARG A 122 -11.80 -15.86 6.99
CA ARG A 122 -11.64 -15.53 8.41
C ARG A 122 -11.49 -16.75 9.31
N ALA A 123 -12.19 -17.83 9.00
CA ALA A 123 -12.09 -19.09 9.73
C ALA A 123 -10.78 -19.84 9.47
N ALA A 124 -10.30 -19.79 8.22
CA ALA A 124 -9.08 -20.49 7.80
C ALA A 124 -7.79 -19.76 8.21
N LEU A 125 -7.83 -18.42 8.26
CA LEU A 125 -6.70 -17.55 8.57
C LEU A 125 -7.01 -16.72 9.82
N PRO A 126 -6.88 -17.28 11.02
CA PRO A 126 -7.15 -16.56 12.25
C PRO A 126 -6.19 -15.37 12.38
N TRP A 127 -6.77 -14.23 12.70
CA TRP A 127 -6.01 -13.00 12.88
C TRP A 127 -5.08 -13.08 14.10
N ASP A 128 -3.79 -12.91 13.85
CA ASP A 128 -2.77 -12.79 14.89
C ASP A 128 -2.02 -11.44 14.75
N PRO A 129 -2.30 -10.47 15.62
CA PRO A 129 -1.63 -9.17 15.58
C PRO A 129 -0.10 -9.25 15.72
N SER A 130 0.43 -10.32 16.33
CA SER A 130 1.87 -10.51 16.53
C SER A 130 2.59 -10.92 15.24
N SER A 131 1.87 -11.46 14.26
CA SER A 131 2.40 -11.87 12.96
C SER A 131 2.37 -10.77 11.90
N LEU A 132 1.80 -9.60 12.21
CA LEU A 132 1.68 -8.51 11.25
C LEU A 132 3.01 -7.82 11.02
N THR A 133 3.32 -7.60 9.74
CA THR A 133 4.49 -6.86 9.28
C THR A 133 4.08 -5.52 8.67
N SER A 134 5.04 -4.62 8.53
CA SER A 134 4.81 -3.41 7.75
C SER A 134 4.53 -3.77 6.30
N SER A 135 3.52 -3.16 5.72
CA SER A 135 3.01 -3.44 4.40
C SER A 135 2.65 -2.15 3.67
N HIS A 136 2.92 -2.10 2.38
CA HIS A 136 2.50 -0.98 1.52
C HIS A 136 0.99 -1.00 1.30
N ASN A 137 0.42 -2.20 1.21
CA ASN A 137 -0.99 -2.52 0.95
C ASN A 137 -1.50 -2.16 -0.46
N ASP A 138 -0.65 -1.58 -1.31
CA ASP A 138 -1.00 -1.28 -2.71
C ASP A 138 0.24 -1.26 -3.63
N PRO A 139 1.11 -2.29 -3.65
CA PRO A 139 2.31 -2.32 -4.48
C PRO A 139 2.00 -2.69 -5.94
N ASN A 140 1.01 -2.02 -6.54
CA ASN A 140 0.64 -2.22 -7.93
C ASN A 140 1.60 -1.47 -8.89
N PRO A 141 1.61 -1.76 -10.21
CA PRO A 141 2.53 -1.14 -11.16
C PRO A 141 2.44 0.39 -11.28
N ARG A 142 1.31 1.00 -10.90
CA ARG A 142 1.14 2.47 -10.94
C ARG A 142 1.88 3.15 -9.80
N ASN A 143 2.12 2.41 -8.71
CA ASN A 143 2.84 2.86 -7.53
C ASN A 143 4.33 2.48 -7.57
N LEU A 144 4.81 1.95 -8.72
CA LEU A 144 6.20 1.64 -9.00
C LEU A 144 6.79 2.66 -9.97
N LEU A 145 7.86 3.33 -9.57
CA LEU A 145 8.63 4.21 -10.44
C LEU A 145 10.00 3.58 -10.70
N PHE A 146 10.39 3.48 -11.96
CA PHE A 146 11.71 3.02 -12.39
C PHE A 146 12.52 4.21 -12.90
N ASP A 147 13.63 4.55 -12.26
CA ASP A 147 14.48 5.70 -12.67
C ASP A 147 15.53 5.36 -13.72
N GLY A 148 15.59 4.09 -14.14
CA GLY A 148 16.61 3.55 -15.05
C GLY A 148 17.69 2.75 -14.33
N ALA A 149 17.74 2.80 -13.00
CA ALA A 149 18.65 2.05 -12.16
C ALA A 149 17.93 1.24 -11.08
N CYS A 150 16.94 1.84 -10.42
CA CYS A 150 16.23 1.28 -9.26
C CYS A 150 14.72 1.45 -9.41
N LEU A 151 13.98 0.57 -8.72
CA LEU A 151 12.55 0.73 -8.46
C LEU A 151 12.32 1.48 -7.15
N TRP A 152 11.32 2.34 -7.16
CA TRP A 152 10.84 3.10 -6.01
C TRP A 152 9.35 2.82 -5.79
N LEU A 153 8.92 2.63 -4.53
CA LEU A 153 7.52 2.58 -4.16
C LEU A 153 7.04 3.97 -3.78
N VAL A 154 5.87 4.35 -4.28
CA VAL A 154 5.21 5.62 -3.98
C VAL A 154 3.75 5.37 -3.61
N ASP A 155 3.08 6.41 -3.10
CA ASP A 155 1.67 6.36 -2.69
C ASP A 155 1.40 5.50 -1.44
N TRP A 156 1.94 5.96 -0.32
CA TRP A 156 1.93 5.29 0.99
C TRP A 156 0.63 5.51 1.80
N GLU A 157 -0.44 6.00 1.17
CA GLU A 157 -1.68 6.36 1.89
C GLU A 157 -2.39 5.15 2.52
N LEU A 158 -2.23 3.95 1.95
CA LEU A 158 -2.79 2.71 2.47
C LEU A 158 -1.82 1.94 3.37
N ALA A 159 -0.57 2.38 3.47
CA ALA A 159 0.46 1.66 4.20
C ALA A 159 0.10 1.50 5.69
N SER A 160 0.32 0.31 6.21
CA SER A 160 0.01 -0.08 7.58
C SER A 160 0.60 -1.45 7.88
N ARG A 161 0.43 -1.95 9.11
CA ARG A 161 0.71 -3.36 9.38
C ARG A 161 -0.37 -4.25 8.78
N ASN A 162 0.02 -5.32 8.12
CA ASN A 162 -0.87 -6.32 7.52
C ASN A 162 -0.20 -7.70 7.50
N ASP A 163 -0.93 -8.70 7.01
CA ASP A 163 -0.38 -10.02 6.76
C ASP A 163 0.82 -9.94 5.79
N HIS A 164 1.89 -10.67 6.08
CA HIS A 164 3.14 -10.65 5.31
C HIS A 164 2.97 -11.10 3.84
N LEU A 165 1.91 -11.83 3.51
CA LEU A 165 1.61 -12.25 2.16
C LEU A 165 0.77 -11.22 1.37
N PHE A 166 0.22 -10.20 2.03
CA PHE A 166 -0.73 -9.29 1.40
C PHE A 166 -0.12 -8.52 0.23
N ASP A 167 1.04 -7.87 0.43
CA ASP A 167 1.75 -7.16 -0.64
C ASP A 167 2.18 -8.10 -1.77
N LEU A 168 2.61 -9.33 -1.44
CA LEU A 168 2.97 -10.34 -2.43
C LEU A 168 1.76 -10.78 -3.26
N ALA A 169 0.60 -10.94 -2.63
CA ALA A 169 -0.63 -11.29 -3.34
C ALA A 169 -1.03 -10.21 -4.35
N ILE A 170 -0.98 -8.92 -3.96
CA ILE A 170 -1.23 -7.80 -4.89
C ILE A 170 -0.20 -7.80 -6.02
N ALA A 171 1.08 -7.90 -5.71
CA ALA A 171 2.14 -7.91 -6.71
C ALA A 171 1.97 -9.04 -7.74
N THR A 172 1.55 -10.24 -7.32
CA THR A 172 1.36 -11.39 -8.23
C THR A 172 0.13 -11.29 -9.12
N THR A 173 -0.86 -10.48 -8.74
CA THR A 173 -2.08 -10.29 -9.56
C THR A 173 -1.93 -9.18 -10.59
N GLU A 174 -0.98 -8.24 -10.39
CA GLU A 174 -0.86 -7.02 -11.19
C GLU A 174 0.40 -6.98 -12.07
N ILE A 175 1.43 -7.80 -11.79
CA ILE A 175 2.71 -7.90 -12.52
C ILE A 175 2.83 -9.21 -13.29
#